data_c6de2f32d20defbd20c054072afe2a25
#
_entry.id   c6de2f32d20defbd20c054072afe2a25
#
_cell.length_a   1.000
_cell.length_b   1.000
_cell.length_c   1.000
_cell.angle_alpha   90.00
_cell.angle_beta   90.00
_cell.angle_gamma   90.00
#
_symmetry.space_group_name_H-M   'P 1'
#
loop_
_entity.id
_entity.type
_entity.pdbx_description
1 polymer ?
#
loop_
_entity_poly.entity_id
_entity_poly.type
_entity_poly.pdbx_seq_one_letter_code
_entity_poly.pdbx_strand_id
1 'polypeptide(L)'
;MAFGYRYTLKRQENGWWLVRFPGIPEALTEGETEAEARANARDCVITALEGYMKAGRPLPRAGAGRSGADRVVLPSLVTAKLAVYETMRARGWSKVKLAKELGMPENSVRRLLDLRHSSHMWIIDEALAQMKAELPIDLPKVGRSGKAA
;
A
#
# COMPACT_ATOMS: atom_id res chain seq x y z
N MET A 1 -11.56 6.01 -1.90
CA MET A 1 -11.54 5.04 -0.78
C MET A 1 -10.09 4.83 -0.34
N ALA A 2 -9.80 4.98 0.93
CA ALA A 2 -8.44 4.78 1.42
C ALA A 2 -8.04 3.31 1.33
N PHE A 3 -6.92 3.03 0.70
CA PHE A 3 -6.38 1.70 0.55
C PHE A 3 -5.64 1.28 1.82
N GLY A 4 -5.97 0.13 2.36
CA GLY A 4 -5.37 -0.33 3.60
C GLY A 4 -5.69 -1.77 3.94
N TYR A 5 -4.98 -2.28 4.92
CA TYR A 5 -5.08 -3.67 5.35
C TYR A 5 -5.47 -3.77 6.82
N ARG A 6 -6.36 -4.68 7.11
CA ARG A 6 -6.78 -4.99 8.47
C ARG A 6 -5.76 -5.88 9.15
N TYR A 7 -5.58 -5.66 10.44
CA TYR A 7 -4.77 -6.53 11.27
C TYR A 7 -5.49 -6.87 12.57
N THR A 8 -5.03 -7.90 13.22
CA THR A 8 -5.43 -8.27 14.58
C THR A 8 -4.27 -8.01 15.53
N LEU A 9 -4.60 -7.61 16.74
CA LEU A 9 -3.67 -7.32 17.81
C LEU A 9 -3.98 -8.21 18.98
N LYS A 10 -3.01 -9.03 19.42
CA LYS A 10 -3.19 -9.96 20.51
C LYS A 10 -2.02 -9.90 21.46
N ARG A 11 -2.30 -9.71 22.75
CA ARG A 11 -1.30 -9.84 23.79
C ARG A 11 -0.91 -11.29 23.98
N GLN A 12 0.38 -11.57 23.99
CA GLN A 12 0.96 -12.89 24.19
C GLN A 12 1.25 -13.14 25.67
N GLU A 13 1.50 -14.37 26.05
CA GLU A 13 1.81 -14.76 27.44
C GLU A 13 3.07 -14.07 27.98
N ASN A 14 4.05 -13.81 27.10
CA ASN A 14 5.27 -13.07 27.44
C ASN A 14 5.05 -11.57 27.62
N GLY A 15 3.82 -11.08 27.46
CA GLY A 15 3.45 -9.67 27.58
C GLY A 15 3.59 -8.86 26.29
N TRP A 16 4.18 -9.40 25.24
CA TRP A 16 4.32 -8.74 23.95
C TRP A 16 3.01 -8.72 23.17
N TRP A 17 2.88 -7.81 22.27
CA TRP A 17 1.71 -7.65 21.42
C TRP A 17 1.99 -8.12 20.00
N LEU A 18 1.25 -9.12 19.55
CA LEU A 18 1.39 -9.72 18.22
C LEU A 18 0.41 -9.09 17.24
N VAL A 19 0.94 -8.68 16.10
CA VAL A 19 0.18 -8.17 14.94
C VAL A 19 0.16 -9.22 13.84
N ARG A 20 -1.04 -9.54 13.36
CA ARG A 20 -1.24 -10.42 12.19
C ARG A 20 -2.16 -9.76 11.19
N PHE A 21 -1.86 -9.95 9.93
CA PHE A 21 -2.71 -9.52 8.83
C PHE A 21 -3.41 -10.75 8.23
N PRO A 22 -4.72 -10.95 8.47
CA PRO A 22 -5.42 -12.14 7.98
C PRO A 22 -5.36 -12.32 6.46
N GLY A 23 -5.34 -11.22 5.72
CA GLY A 23 -5.21 -11.23 4.26
C GLY A 23 -3.79 -11.40 3.73
N ILE A 24 -2.78 -11.31 4.59
CA ILE A 24 -1.36 -11.40 4.23
C ILE A 24 -0.65 -12.30 5.26
N PRO A 25 -0.71 -13.63 5.11
CA PRO A 25 -0.14 -14.56 6.11
C PRO A 25 1.34 -14.33 6.42
N GLU A 26 2.09 -13.80 5.46
CA GLU A 26 3.52 -13.51 5.62
C GLU A 26 3.80 -12.26 6.46
N ALA A 27 2.80 -11.39 6.63
CA ALA A 27 2.93 -10.17 7.40
C ALA A 27 2.69 -10.45 8.89
N LEU A 28 3.77 -10.48 9.64
CA LEU A 28 3.79 -10.75 11.06
C LEU A 28 4.77 -9.80 11.74
N THR A 29 4.35 -9.13 12.78
CA THR A 29 5.22 -8.30 13.62
C THR A 29 4.73 -8.29 15.05
N GLU A 30 5.52 -7.72 15.93
CA GLU A 30 5.18 -7.60 17.35
C GLU A 30 5.78 -6.33 17.95
N GLY A 31 5.38 -6.01 19.16
CA GLY A 31 5.92 -4.89 19.94
C GLY A 31 5.81 -5.17 21.43
N GLU A 32 6.68 -4.55 22.22
CA GLU A 32 6.65 -4.68 23.67
C GLU A 32 5.41 -3.99 24.27
N THR A 33 4.94 -2.94 23.61
CA THR A 33 3.71 -2.24 23.95
C THR A 33 2.70 -2.30 22.81
N GLU A 34 1.44 -2.07 23.14
CA GLU A 34 0.38 -1.98 22.13
C GLU A 34 0.68 -0.86 21.12
N ALA A 35 1.14 0.29 21.58
CA ALA A 35 1.47 1.42 20.72
C ALA A 35 2.63 1.11 19.76
N GLU A 36 3.66 0.43 20.23
CA GLU A 36 4.77 -0.02 19.39
C GLU A 36 4.31 -1.05 18.35
N ALA A 37 3.53 -2.04 18.74
CA ALA A 37 2.99 -3.03 17.82
C ALA A 37 2.15 -2.38 16.71
N ARG A 38 1.31 -1.40 17.04
CA ARG A 38 0.54 -0.62 16.08
C ARG A 38 1.42 0.19 15.14
N ALA A 39 2.48 0.81 15.65
CA ALA A 39 3.45 1.54 14.83
C ALA A 39 4.18 0.60 13.86
N ASN A 40 4.59 -0.57 14.34
CA ASN A 40 5.28 -1.58 13.52
C ASN A 40 4.38 -2.21 12.46
N ALA A 41 3.06 -2.20 12.62
CA ALA A 41 2.11 -2.77 11.68
C ALA A 41 2.22 -2.15 10.28
N ARG A 42 2.42 -0.83 10.19
CA ARG A 42 2.56 -0.14 8.88
C ARG A 42 3.80 -0.60 8.13
N ASP A 43 4.95 -0.63 8.77
CA ASP A 43 6.19 -1.08 8.15
C ASP A 43 6.12 -2.54 7.75
N CYS A 44 5.52 -3.36 8.59
CA CYS A 44 5.31 -4.78 8.34
C CYS A 44 4.52 -5.03 7.05
N VAL A 45 3.38 -4.34 6.85
CA VAL A 45 2.57 -4.54 5.64
C VAL A 45 3.28 -4.02 4.39
N ILE A 46 3.99 -2.90 4.48
CA ILE A 46 4.76 -2.37 3.34
C ILE A 46 5.85 -3.37 2.96
N THR A 47 6.60 -3.90 3.92
CA THR A 47 7.63 -4.92 3.67
C THR A 47 7.05 -6.17 3.01
N ALA A 48 5.89 -6.63 3.47
CA ALA A 48 5.22 -7.78 2.86
C ALA A 48 4.82 -7.48 1.40
N LEU A 49 4.27 -6.30 1.11
CA LEU A 49 3.91 -5.89 -0.24
C LEU A 49 5.13 -5.77 -1.16
N GLU A 50 6.25 -5.28 -0.67
CA GLU A 50 7.52 -5.29 -1.41
C GLU A 50 7.91 -6.71 -1.81
N GLY A 51 7.71 -7.68 -0.92
CA GLY A 51 7.93 -9.10 -1.21
C GLY A 51 7.03 -9.62 -2.33
N TYR A 52 5.75 -9.28 -2.33
CA TYR A 52 4.82 -9.64 -3.41
C TYR A 52 5.26 -9.03 -4.75
N MET A 53 5.63 -7.75 -4.75
CA MET A 53 6.09 -7.07 -5.96
C MET A 53 7.38 -7.68 -6.51
N LYS A 54 8.34 -7.98 -5.65
CA LYS A 54 9.60 -8.63 -6.04
C LYS A 54 9.38 -10.02 -6.66
N ALA A 55 8.39 -10.75 -6.14
CA ALA A 55 8.02 -12.07 -6.66
C ALA A 55 7.11 -12.00 -7.91
N GLY A 56 6.71 -10.81 -8.35
CA GLY A 56 5.78 -10.64 -9.48
C GLY A 56 4.36 -11.15 -9.19
N ARG A 57 4.00 -11.30 -7.92
CA ARG A 57 2.70 -11.83 -7.49
C ARG A 57 1.60 -10.75 -7.52
N PRO A 58 0.33 -11.15 -7.72
CA PRO A 58 -0.78 -10.24 -7.50
C PRO A 58 -0.77 -9.76 -6.05
N LEU A 59 -1.06 -8.47 -5.84
CA LEU A 59 -1.15 -7.93 -4.49
C LEU A 59 -2.35 -8.56 -3.75
N PRO A 60 -2.20 -8.84 -2.44
CA PRO A 60 -3.32 -9.27 -1.63
C PRO A 60 -4.40 -8.17 -1.63
N ARG A 61 -5.65 -8.58 -1.66
CA ARG A 61 -6.76 -7.63 -1.62
C ARG A 61 -6.80 -6.94 -0.27
N ALA A 62 -6.93 -5.62 -0.29
CA ALA A 62 -7.30 -4.88 0.90
C ALA A 62 -8.62 -5.45 1.42
N GLY A 63 -8.63 -5.93 2.63
CA GLY A 63 -9.84 -6.53 3.21
C GLY A 63 -10.96 -5.50 3.26
N ALA A 64 -12.03 -5.73 2.51
CA ALA A 64 -13.30 -5.07 2.76
C ALA A 64 -13.78 -5.55 4.13
N GLY A 65 -13.57 -4.78 5.15
CA GLY A 65 -13.89 -5.22 6.47
C GLY A 65 -14.74 -4.26 7.25
N ARG A 66 -15.59 -4.85 8.07
CA ARG A 66 -16.49 -4.19 9.00
C ARG A 66 -15.77 -3.10 9.81
N SER A 67 -16.46 -2.01 10.04
CA SER A 67 -16.04 -0.96 10.97
C SER A 67 -15.64 -1.54 12.33
N GLY A 68 -14.57 -1.06 12.91
CA GLY A 68 -14.14 -1.41 14.27
C GLY A 68 -12.93 -2.34 14.37
N ALA A 69 -12.36 -2.82 13.28
CA ALA A 69 -11.10 -3.54 13.33
C ALA A 69 -9.91 -2.61 13.10
N ASP A 70 -8.81 -2.93 13.71
CA ASP A 70 -7.55 -2.26 13.48
C ASP A 70 -7.15 -2.35 12.00
N ARG A 71 -6.72 -1.24 11.46
CA ARG A 71 -6.41 -1.11 10.04
C ARG A 71 -5.21 -0.22 9.82
N VAL A 72 -4.29 -0.67 9.00
CA VAL A 72 -3.23 0.19 8.45
C VAL A 72 -3.76 0.84 7.19
N VAL A 73 -3.83 2.17 7.19
CA VAL A 73 -4.04 2.96 5.97
C VAL A 73 -2.68 3.28 5.39
N LEU A 74 -2.46 2.86 4.13
CA LEU A 74 -1.18 3.12 3.47
C LEU A 74 -1.06 4.60 3.07
N PRO A 75 0.15 5.17 3.11
CA PRO A 75 0.40 6.49 2.55
C PRO A 75 -0.07 6.58 1.10
N SER A 76 -0.60 7.73 0.71
CA SER A 76 -1.14 7.92 -0.65
C SER A 76 -0.13 7.63 -1.74
N LEU A 77 1.13 8.01 -1.55
CA LEU A 77 2.20 7.71 -2.51
C LEU A 77 2.45 6.21 -2.66
N VAL A 78 2.44 5.46 -1.54
CA VAL A 78 2.57 4.00 -1.57
C VAL A 78 1.41 3.38 -2.34
N THR A 79 0.19 3.79 -2.04
CA THR A 79 -1.02 3.33 -2.74
C THR A 79 -0.94 3.60 -4.24
N ALA A 80 -0.49 4.79 -4.64
CA ALA A 80 -0.31 5.17 -6.03
C ALA A 80 0.73 4.30 -6.75
N LYS A 81 1.84 3.99 -6.10
CA LYS A 81 2.87 3.08 -6.63
C LYS A 81 2.36 1.65 -6.78
N LEU A 82 1.57 1.18 -5.84
CA LEU A 82 0.91 -0.14 -5.94
C LEU A 82 -0.06 -0.19 -7.12
N ALA A 83 -0.77 0.92 -7.40
CA ALA A 83 -1.64 1.02 -8.57
C ALA A 83 -0.85 0.92 -9.88
N VAL A 84 0.32 1.53 -9.98
CA VAL A 84 1.22 1.39 -11.13
C VAL A 84 1.63 -0.08 -11.31
N TYR A 85 2.07 -0.72 -10.23
CA TYR A 85 2.47 -2.13 -10.25
C TYR A 85 1.33 -3.06 -10.73
N GLU A 86 0.14 -2.93 -10.15
CA GLU A 86 -1.00 -3.77 -10.55
C GLU A 86 -1.44 -3.50 -11.99
N THR A 87 -1.38 -2.26 -12.45
CA THR A 87 -1.69 -1.91 -13.83
C THR A 87 -0.68 -2.52 -14.80
N MET A 88 0.60 -2.48 -14.47
CA MET A 88 1.65 -3.14 -15.25
C MET A 88 1.38 -4.65 -15.35
N ARG A 89 1.04 -5.28 -14.24
CA ARG A 89 0.71 -6.71 -14.23
C ARG A 89 -0.51 -7.01 -15.13
N ALA A 90 -1.58 -6.26 -14.97
CA ALA A 90 -2.81 -6.44 -15.75
C ALA A 90 -2.58 -6.25 -17.25
N ARG A 91 -1.68 -5.35 -17.63
CA ARG A 91 -1.34 -5.07 -19.03
C ARG A 91 -0.21 -5.94 -19.58
N GLY A 92 0.45 -6.72 -18.74
CA GLY A 92 1.64 -7.48 -19.12
C GLY A 92 2.84 -6.63 -19.50
N TRP A 93 2.98 -5.45 -18.87
CA TRP A 93 4.08 -4.52 -19.13
C TRP A 93 5.28 -4.81 -18.24
N SER A 94 6.46 -4.86 -18.86
CA SER A 94 7.74 -4.92 -18.16
C SER A 94 8.21 -3.54 -17.74
N LYS A 95 9.17 -3.48 -16.83
CA LYS A 95 9.86 -2.23 -16.45
C LYS A 95 10.53 -1.58 -17.65
N VAL A 96 11.13 -2.38 -18.52
CA VAL A 96 11.78 -1.92 -19.76
C VAL A 96 10.75 -1.28 -20.68
N LYS A 97 9.59 -1.90 -20.85
CA LYS A 97 8.51 -1.34 -21.67
C LYS A 97 8.02 -0.01 -21.11
N LEU A 98 7.73 0.06 -19.81
CA LEU A 98 7.27 1.29 -19.19
C LEU A 98 8.34 2.41 -19.30
N ALA A 99 9.60 2.11 -19.09
CA ALA A 99 10.69 3.06 -19.24
C ALA A 99 10.74 3.63 -20.69
N LYS A 100 10.58 2.77 -21.68
CA LYS A 100 10.55 3.17 -23.08
C LYS A 100 9.37 4.10 -23.39
N GLU A 101 8.18 3.75 -22.94
CA GLU A 101 6.97 4.55 -23.15
C GLU A 101 7.02 5.91 -22.43
N LEU A 102 7.68 5.97 -21.29
CA LEU A 102 7.90 7.20 -20.53
C LEU A 102 9.08 8.04 -21.06
N GLY A 103 9.91 7.47 -21.95
CA GLY A 103 11.14 8.13 -22.36
C GLY A 103 12.16 8.33 -21.24
N MET A 104 12.20 7.40 -20.28
CA MET A 104 13.03 7.48 -19.09
C MET A 104 13.97 6.27 -18.97
N PRO A 105 15.09 6.41 -18.25
CA PRO A 105 15.94 5.26 -17.92
C PRO A 105 15.19 4.24 -17.07
N GLU A 106 15.52 2.95 -17.20
CA GLU A 106 14.93 1.87 -16.41
C GLU A 106 15.07 2.10 -14.89
N ASN A 107 16.16 2.70 -14.45
CA ASN A 107 16.35 3.08 -13.04
C ASN A 107 15.25 4.02 -12.51
N SER A 108 14.73 4.90 -13.36
CA SER A 108 13.61 5.77 -12.96
C SER A 108 12.33 4.98 -12.71
N VAL A 109 12.08 3.93 -13.51
CA VAL A 109 10.96 3.02 -13.28
C VAL A 109 11.18 2.18 -12.03
N ARG A 110 12.40 1.73 -11.76
CA ARG A 110 12.70 1.01 -10.52
C ARG A 110 12.44 1.85 -9.28
N ARG A 111 12.81 3.14 -9.29
CA ARG A 111 12.48 4.08 -8.21
C ARG A 111 10.98 4.33 -8.10
N LEU A 112 10.30 4.41 -9.23
CA LEU A 112 8.85 4.55 -9.26
C LEU A 112 8.14 3.39 -8.56
N LEU A 113 8.67 2.18 -8.68
CA LEU A 113 8.13 0.97 -8.07
C LEU A 113 8.69 0.68 -6.67
N ASP A 114 9.67 1.43 -6.22
CA ASP A 114 10.20 1.32 -4.86
C ASP A 114 9.26 2.05 -3.89
N LEU A 115 8.58 1.30 -3.03
CA LEU A 115 7.58 1.84 -2.10
C LEU A 115 8.17 2.80 -1.06
N ARG A 116 9.48 2.75 -0.86
CA ARG A 116 10.18 3.60 0.13
C ARG A 116 10.84 4.82 -0.49
N HIS A 117 10.87 4.89 -1.82
CA HIS A 117 11.42 6.04 -2.52
C HIS A 117 10.38 7.15 -2.66
N SER A 118 10.79 8.39 -2.35
CA SER A 118 9.95 9.57 -2.55
C SER A 118 9.92 9.93 -4.04
N SER A 119 8.81 9.67 -4.70
CA SER A 119 8.58 10.00 -6.11
C SER A 119 7.55 11.10 -6.23
N HIS A 120 7.66 11.91 -7.28
CA HIS A 120 6.64 12.90 -7.57
C HIS A 120 5.38 12.26 -8.16
N MET A 121 4.22 12.74 -7.77
CA MET A 121 2.95 12.19 -8.26
C MET A 121 2.79 12.32 -9.78
N TRP A 122 3.35 13.36 -10.40
CA TRP A 122 3.22 13.53 -11.85
C TRP A 122 3.79 12.36 -12.66
N ILE A 123 4.86 11.71 -12.19
CA ILE A 123 5.42 10.55 -12.90
C ILE A 123 4.50 9.31 -12.76
N ILE A 124 3.80 9.20 -11.64
CA ILE A 124 2.79 8.16 -11.42
C ILE A 124 1.60 8.37 -12.38
N ASP A 125 1.12 9.60 -12.46
CA ASP A 125 0.04 9.97 -13.37
C ASP A 125 0.42 9.68 -14.82
N GLU A 126 1.64 10.03 -15.21
CA GLU A 126 2.15 9.77 -16.56
C GLU A 126 2.27 8.27 -16.84
N ALA A 127 2.78 7.48 -15.89
CA ALA A 127 2.89 6.04 -16.04
C ALA A 127 1.51 5.38 -16.21
N LEU A 128 0.53 5.78 -15.41
CA LEU A 128 -0.83 5.29 -15.52
C LEU A 128 -1.47 5.71 -16.84
N ALA A 129 -1.29 6.96 -17.27
CA ALA A 129 -1.80 7.47 -18.53
C ALA A 129 -1.27 6.68 -19.74
N GLN A 130 0.02 6.35 -19.76
CA GLN A 130 0.62 5.52 -20.80
C GLN A 130 -0.02 4.12 -20.86
N MET A 131 -0.45 3.59 -19.74
CA MET A 131 -1.16 2.32 -19.65
C MET A 131 -2.69 2.46 -19.80
N LYS A 132 -3.20 3.65 -20.11
CA LYS A 132 -4.63 3.96 -20.20
C LYS A 132 -5.38 3.59 -18.93
N ALA A 133 -4.82 4.00 -17.81
CA ALA A 133 -5.39 3.80 -16.48
C ALA A 133 -5.40 5.12 -15.71
N GLU A 134 -6.24 5.17 -14.70
CA GLU A 134 -6.37 6.32 -13.81
C GLU A 134 -6.28 5.86 -12.35
N LEU A 135 -5.80 6.74 -11.50
CA LEU A 135 -5.82 6.48 -10.06
C LEU A 135 -7.24 6.74 -9.53
N PRO A 136 -7.91 5.74 -8.94
CA PRO A 136 -9.27 5.92 -8.44
C PRO A 136 -9.24 6.69 -7.11
N ILE A 137 -9.20 8.00 -7.17
CA ILE A 137 -9.24 8.87 -6.00
C ILE A 137 -10.62 9.51 -5.88
N ASP A 138 -11.33 9.15 -4.83
CA ASP A 138 -12.56 9.82 -4.44
C ASP A 138 -12.23 10.95 -3.46
N LEU A 139 -12.90 12.08 -3.64
CA LEU A 139 -12.82 13.16 -2.66
C LEU A 139 -13.44 12.73 -1.33
N PRO A 140 -12.78 13.04 -0.20
CA PRO A 140 -13.32 12.67 1.10
C PRO A 140 -14.63 13.39 1.35
N LYS A 141 -15.63 12.66 1.80
CA LYS A 141 -16.86 13.24 2.32
C LYS A 141 -16.57 13.81 3.71
N VAL A 142 -16.27 15.09 3.76
CA VAL A 142 -16.12 15.79 5.04
C VAL A 142 -17.51 16.04 5.59
N GLY A 143 -17.89 15.31 6.62
CA GLY A 143 -19.12 15.59 7.36
C GLY A 143 -19.07 17.02 7.89
N ARG A 144 -20.16 17.77 7.77
CA ARG A 144 -20.30 19.04 8.52
C ARG A 144 -20.13 18.69 10.00
N SER A 145 -19.09 19.23 10.63
CA SER A 145 -19.03 19.21 12.08
C SER A 145 -20.26 19.94 12.55
N GLY A 146 -21.20 19.19 13.13
CA GLY A 146 -22.33 19.82 13.79
C GLY A 146 -21.77 20.79 14.82
N LYS A 147 -21.99 22.07 14.63
CA LYS A 147 -21.86 23.01 15.72
C LYS A 147 -22.78 22.48 16.81
N ALA A 148 -22.20 21.94 17.85
CA ALA A 148 -22.91 21.84 19.11
C ALA A 148 -23.28 23.25 19.51
N ALA A 149 -24.55 23.53 19.49
CA ALA A 149 -25.10 24.75 20.07
C ALA A 149 -24.94 24.70 21.59
#